data_22fdcbaf00d6fa868fb62569ead73788
#
_entry.id   22fdcbaf00d6fa868fb62569ead73788
#
_cell.length_a   1.000
_cell.length_b   1.000
_cell.length_c   1.000
_cell.angle_alpha   90.00
_cell.angle_beta   90.00
_cell.angle_gamma   90.00
#
_symmetry.space_group_name_H-M   'P 1'
#
loop_
_entity.id
_entity.type
_entity.pdbx_description
1 polymer ?
#
loop_
_entity_poly.entity_id
_entity_poly.type
_entity_poly.pdbx_seq_one_letter_code
_entity_poly.pdbx_strand_id
1 'polypeptide(L)'
;MGRPAFPVKSTAATAFGKTDSVFEHVIDPPEPLSTTWFRLEILAPVHNERDYEAWMSSIEHIHATAGFAPPDRGGDDWPTPRTLDQNLADLEHHRREFVAGEAFAYSVLDGDDVIGCVYIDPDGSGAADAMVRSWVRASRAERDRDLAVEIDQWLRDAWLLRSRRWPGRPALGS
;
A
#
# COMPACT_ATOMS: atom_id res chain seq x y z
N MET A 1 37.43 -47.66 -23.78
CA MET A 1 37.43 -46.17 -23.96
C MET A 1 36.37 -45.56 -23.07
N GLY A 2 36.75 -45.15 -21.85
CA GLY A 2 35.87 -44.56 -20.87
C GLY A 2 35.85 -43.06 -21.03
N ARG A 3 34.64 -42.44 -21.13
CA ARG A 3 34.46 -41.00 -21.00
C ARG A 3 34.46 -40.62 -19.51
N PRO A 4 35.19 -39.60 -19.07
CA PRO A 4 35.10 -39.15 -17.68
C PRO A 4 33.78 -38.40 -17.46
N ALA A 5 33.09 -38.76 -16.39
CA ALA A 5 31.92 -38.04 -15.87
C ALA A 5 32.36 -36.71 -15.23
N PHE A 6 31.77 -35.59 -15.69
CA PHE A 6 31.93 -34.30 -15.04
C PHE A 6 31.03 -34.24 -13.82
N PRO A 7 31.49 -33.74 -12.67
CA PRO A 7 30.64 -33.56 -11.51
C PRO A 7 29.71 -32.37 -11.73
N VAL A 8 28.41 -32.62 -11.62
CA VAL A 8 27.40 -31.60 -11.60
C VAL A 8 27.57 -30.82 -10.30
N LYS A 9 27.98 -29.55 -10.37
CA LYS A 9 27.96 -28.65 -9.22
C LYS A 9 26.50 -28.37 -8.84
N SER A 10 26.07 -28.97 -7.76
CA SER A 10 24.86 -28.60 -7.07
C SER A 10 25.01 -27.15 -6.58
N THR A 11 24.35 -26.24 -7.24
CA THR A 11 24.20 -24.87 -6.74
C THR A 11 23.20 -24.93 -5.58
N ALA A 12 23.71 -24.89 -4.37
CA ALA A 12 22.87 -24.69 -3.20
C ALA A 12 22.16 -23.35 -3.36
N ALA A 13 20.85 -23.41 -3.56
CA ALA A 13 20.00 -22.24 -3.44
C ALA A 13 20.16 -21.73 -2.00
N THR A 14 20.82 -20.59 -1.85
CA THR A 14 20.87 -19.84 -0.60
C THR A 14 19.42 -19.48 -0.28
N ALA A 15 18.85 -20.12 0.72
CA ALA A 15 17.59 -19.70 1.29
C ALA A 15 17.81 -18.29 1.82
N PHE A 16 17.28 -17.30 1.10
CA PHE A 16 17.08 -15.97 1.63
C PHE A 16 16.21 -16.15 2.88
N GLY A 17 16.76 -15.80 4.05
CA GLY A 17 16.05 -15.85 5.29
C GLY A 17 14.73 -15.07 5.13
N LYS A 18 13.63 -15.75 5.39
CA LYS A 18 12.31 -15.17 5.50
C LYS A 18 12.44 -14.09 6.58
N THR A 19 12.41 -12.83 6.17
CA THR A 19 12.33 -11.73 7.12
C THR A 19 10.97 -11.89 7.76
N ASP A 20 10.92 -12.17 9.08
CA ASP A 20 9.67 -12.24 9.82
C ASP A 20 8.97 -10.88 9.65
N SER A 21 8.01 -10.82 8.75
CA SER A 21 7.20 -9.63 8.54
C SER A 21 6.40 -9.40 9.82
N VAL A 22 6.35 -8.16 10.31
CA VAL A 22 5.49 -7.76 11.43
C VAL A 22 4.05 -8.22 11.20
N PHE A 23 3.64 -8.30 9.93
CA PHE A 23 2.31 -8.76 9.51
C PHE A 23 2.12 -10.28 9.58
N GLU A 24 3.15 -11.11 9.77
CA GLU A 24 2.96 -12.55 10.01
C GLU A 24 2.12 -12.83 11.27
N HIS A 25 2.01 -11.84 12.16
CA HIS A 25 1.19 -11.93 13.37
C HIS A 25 -0.16 -11.23 13.25
N VAL A 26 -0.40 -10.47 12.18
CA VAL A 26 -1.69 -9.85 11.89
C VAL A 26 -2.54 -10.85 11.09
N ILE A 27 -3.00 -11.90 11.76
CA ILE A 27 -3.85 -12.93 11.14
C ILE A 27 -5.23 -12.37 10.82
N ASP A 28 -5.64 -11.31 11.50
CA ASP A 28 -6.96 -10.71 11.36
C ASP A 28 -6.85 -9.18 11.52
N PRO A 29 -6.81 -8.42 10.43
CA PRO A 29 -6.77 -6.96 10.49
C PRO A 29 -8.02 -6.42 11.20
N PRO A 30 -7.92 -5.33 11.97
CA PRO A 30 -9.07 -4.77 12.66
C PRO A 30 -10.12 -4.26 11.67
N GLU A 31 -11.34 -4.04 12.17
CA GLU A 31 -12.41 -3.45 11.37
C GLU A 31 -11.94 -2.17 10.67
N PRO A 32 -12.26 -2.00 9.39
CA PRO A 32 -11.89 -0.81 8.64
C PRO A 32 -12.43 0.47 9.30
N LEU A 33 -11.61 1.52 9.30
CA LEU A 33 -11.98 2.81 9.89
C LEU A 33 -13.19 3.42 9.18
N SER A 34 -14.13 3.92 9.97
CA SER A 34 -15.26 4.72 9.52
C SER A 34 -15.35 5.99 10.36
N THR A 35 -15.45 7.14 9.70
CA THR A 35 -15.52 8.48 10.30
C THR A 35 -16.77 9.20 9.84
N THR A 36 -16.89 10.49 10.18
CA THR A 36 -18.02 11.31 9.75
C THR A 36 -17.96 11.73 8.27
N TRP A 37 -16.78 11.63 7.63
CA TRP A 37 -16.60 12.12 6.27
C TRP A 37 -15.99 11.08 5.31
N PHE A 38 -15.47 9.96 5.81
CA PHE A 38 -15.04 8.82 4.98
C PHE A 38 -15.19 7.50 5.70
N ARG A 39 -15.19 6.43 4.93
CA ARG A 39 -14.99 5.06 5.40
C ARG A 39 -13.92 4.36 4.55
N LEU A 40 -13.26 3.41 5.16
CA LEU A 40 -12.35 2.51 4.45
C LEU A 40 -13.11 1.25 4.02
N GLU A 41 -12.84 0.78 2.82
CA GLU A 41 -13.20 -0.55 2.35
C GLU A 41 -11.95 -1.23 1.79
N ILE A 42 -11.82 -2.54 1.99
CA ILE A 42 -10.68 -3.28 1.41
C ILE A 42 -10.65 -3.03 -0.09
N LEU A 43 -9.49 -2.58 -0.60
CA LEU A 43 -9.31 -2.34 -2.03
C LEU A 43 -9.54 -3.64 -2.81
N ALA A 44 -10.49 -3.65 -3.71
CA ALA A 44 -10.94 -4.85 -4.38
C ALA A 44 -11.48 -4.55 -5.79
N PRO A 45 -11.60 -5.56 -6.67
CA PRO A 45 -12.12 -5.42 -8.04
C PRO A 45 -13.45 -4.68 -8.16
N VAL A 46 -14.31 -4.74 -7.14
CA VAL A 46 -15.59 -4.02 -7.12
C VAL A 46 -15.43 -2.49 -7.19
N HIS A 47 -14.26 -1.98 -6.82
CA HIS A 47 -13.95 -0.55 -6.88
C HIS A 47 -13.37 -0.10 -8.23
N ASN A 48 -13.07 -1.02 -9.17
CA ASN A 48 -12.24 -0.77 -10.33
C ASN A 48 -12.56 0.51 -11.10
N GLU A 49 -13.80 0.69 -11.53
CA GLU A 49 -14.19 1.86 -12.34
C GLU A 49 -14.03 3.18 -11.57
N ARG A 50 -14.48 3.20 -10.32
CA ARG A 50 -14.45 4.39 -9.44
C ARG A 50 -13.03 4.73 -9.00
N ASP A 51 -12.24 3.72 -8.68
CA ASP A 51 -10.83 3.86 -8.33
C ASP A 51 -10.03 4.39 -9.53
N TYR A 52 -10.21 3.79 -10.71
CA TYR A 52 -9.59 4.21 -11.95
C TYR A 52 -9.90 5.67 -12.28
N GLU A 53 -11.16 6.08 -12.20
CA GLU A 53 -11.57 7.47 -12.43
C GLU A 53 -10.93 8.42 -11.41
N ALA A 54 -10.88 8.03 -10.13
CA ALA A 54 -10.33 8.87 -9.08
C ALA A 54 -8.84 9.17 -9.28
N TRP A 55 -7.99 8.17 -9.54
CA TRP A 55 -6.56 8.41 -9.70
C TRP A 55 -6.18 8.91 -11.10
N MET A 56 -6.85 8.46 -12.18
CA MET A 56 -6.59 8.95 -13.54
C MET A 56 -6.89 10.45 -13.68
N SER A 57 -7.91 10.96 -12.99
CA SER A 57 -8.21 12.40 -12.94
C SER A 57 -7.27 13.20 -12.03
N SER A 58 -6.32 12.54 -11.36
CA SER A 58 -5.53 13.14 -10.27
C SER A 58 -4.03 12.88 -10.37
N ILE A 59 -3.53 12.41 -11.52
CA ILE A 59 -2.14 11.98 -11.70
C ILE A 59 -1.12 13.04 -11.22
N GLU A 60 -1.23 14.27 -11.68
CA GLU A 60 -0.32 15.35 -11.30
C GLU A 60 -0.41 15.67 -9.80
N HIS A 61 -1.61 15.64 -9.24
CA HIS A 61 -1.82 15.88 -7.83
C HIS A 61 -1.18 14.77 -6.98
N ILE A 62 -1.37 13.51 -7.36
CA ILE A 62 -0.77 12.37 -6.64
C ILE A 62 0.75 12.41 -6.74
N HIS A 63 1.33 12.75 -7.90
CA HIS A 63 2.78 12.93 -8.04
C HIS A 63 3.36 14.04 -7.15
N ALA A 64 2.56 15.02 -6.75
CA ALA A 64 2.96 16.06 -5.81
C ALA A 64 2.65 15.71 -4.34
N THR A 65 1.93 14.61 -4.09
CA THR A 65 1.55 14.17 -2.75
C THR A 65 2.73 13.49 -2.05
N ALA A 66 2.91 13.76 -0.77
CA ALA A 66 3.92 13.12 0.07
C ALA A 66 3.80 11.58 0.02
N GLY A 67 4.92 10.89 -0.15
CA GLY A 67 4.98 9.45 -0.33
C GLY A 67 4.90 8.98 -1.80
N PHE A 68 4.47 9.86 -2.72
CA PHE A 68 4.41 9.60 -4.17
C PHE A 68 5.26 10.59 -4.98
N ALA A 69 5.68 11.69 -4.36
CA ALA A 69 6.62 12.63 -4.95
C ALA A 69 8.06 12.09 -4.90
N PRO A 70 8.94 12.43 -5.86
CA PRO A 70 10.37 12.18 -5.70
C PRO A 70 10.94 12.99 -4.51
N PRO A 71 11.83 12.44 -3.69
CA PRO A 71 12.44 11.09 -3.76
C PRO A 71 11.64 9.98 -3.04
N ASP A 72 10.51 10.29 -2.43
CA ASP A 72 9.78 9.40 -1.51
C ASP A 72 9.24 8.14 -2.19
N ARG A 73 8.93 8.22 -3.50
CA ARG A 73 8.36 7.10 -4.28
C ARG A 73 9.36 5.99 -4.64
N GLY A 74 10.62 6.16 -4.35
CA GLY A 74 11.64 5.11 -4.45
C GLY A 74 11.98 4.58 -5.85
N GLY A 75 11.47 5.13 -6.92
CA GLY A 75 11.69 4.64 -8.29
C GLY A 75 10.44 4.06 -8.94
N ASP A 76 9.35 3.91 -8.20
CA ASP A 76 8.03 3.67 -8.75
C ASP A 76 7.56 4.94 -9.48
N ASP A 77 7.06 4.80 -10.71
CA ASP A 77 6.55 5.90 -11.53
C ASP A 77 5.02 6.03 -11.47
N TRP A 78 4.36 5.20 -10.64
CA TRP A 78 2.93 5.32 -10.41
C TRP A 78 2.56 6.65 -9.72
N PRO A 79 1.47 7.31 -10.11
CA PRO A 79 0.53 6.96 -11.17
C PRO A 79 0.98 7.40 -12.56
N THR A 80 0.92 6.48 -13.50
CA THR A 80 1.06 6.75 -14.94
C THR A 80 -0.19 6.25 -15.67
N PRO A 81 -0.60 6.85 -16.80
CA PRO A 81 -1.80 6.42 -17.51
C PRO A 81 -1.80 4.92 -17.81
N ARG A 82 -2.88 4.23 -17.44
CA ARG A 82 -3.10 2.80 -17.65
C ARG A 82 -4.49 2.57 -18.23
N THR A 83 -4.77 1.35 -18.68
CA THR A 83 -6.12 0.93 -19.07
C THR A 83 -6.92 0.50 -17.84
N LEU A 84 -8.25 0.45 -17.99
CA LEU A 84 -9.13 -0.07 -16.93
C LEU A 84 -8.85 -1.54 -16.60
N ASP A 85 -8.47 -2.35 -17.61
CA ASP A 85 -8.09 -3.76 -17.40
C ASP A 85 -6.78 -3.89 -16.62
N GLN A 86 -5.81 -3.00 -16.86
CA GLN A 86 -4.58 -2.96 -16.07
C GLN A 86 -4.86 -2.55 -14.61
N ASN A 87 -5.77 -1.59 -14.41
CA ASN A 87 -6.20 -1.23 -13.06
C ASN A 87 -6.88 -2.40 -12.37
N LEU A 88 -7.76 -3.13 -13.06
CA LEU A 88 -8.40 -4.33 -12.51
C LEU A 88 -7.37 -5.35 -12.03
N ALA A 89 -6.33 -5.61 -12.83
CA ALA A 89 -5.27 -6.55 -12.46
C ALA A 89 -4.49 -6.08 -11.22
N ASP A 90 -4.24 -4.78 -11.07
CA ASP A 90 -3.62 -4.19 -9.88
C ASP A 90 -4.52 -4.36 -8.63
N LEU A 91 -5.83 -4.13 -8.76
CA LEU A 91 -6.77 -4.33 -7.65
C LEU A 91 -6.89 -5.81 -7.23
N GLU A 92 -6.85 -6.73 -8.18
CA GLU A 92 -6.79 -8.16 -7.92
C GLU A 92 -5.51 -8.55 -7.18
N HIS A 93 -4.38 -7.93 -7.53
CA HIS A 93 -3.10 -8.14 -6.85
C HIS A 93 -3.18 -7.66 -5.40
N HIS A 94 -3.59 -6.42 -5.15
CA HIS A 94 -3.78 -5.90 -3.80
C HIS A 94 -4.74 -6.73 -2.96
N ARG A 95 -5.80 -7.24 -3.56
CA ARG A 95 -6.75 -8.13 -2.86
C ARG A 95 -6.09 -9.45 -2.45
N ARG A 96 -5.23 -10.02 -3.29
CA ARG A 96 -4.46 -11.24 -2.96
C ARG A 96 -3.48 -10.99 -1.82
N GLU A 97 -2.72 -9.90 -1.87
CA GLU A 97 -1.79 -9.50 -0.79
C GLU A 97 -2.51 -9.32 0.53
N PHE A 98 -3.69 -8.67 0.50
CA PHE A 98 -4.53 -8.48 1.68
C PHE A 98 -4.94 -9.82 2.31
N VAL A 99 -5.44 -10.76 1.50
CA VAL A 99 -5.85 -12.10 1.97
C VAL A 99 -4.66 -12.90 2.50
N ALA A 100 -3.49 -12.73 1.89
CA ALA A 100 -2.26 -13.39 2.32
C ALA A 100 -1.63 -12.75 3.58
N GLY A 101 -2.10 -11.56 4.01
CA GLY A 101 -1.49 -10.81 5.10
C GLY A 101 -0.11 -10.24 4.77
N GLU A 102 0.18 -10.04 3.47
CA GLU A 102 1.47 -9.54 2.99
C GLU A 102 1.53 -8.01 2.93
N ALA A 103 0.43 -7.38 2.52
CA ALA A 103 0.24 -5.94 2.49
C ALA A 103 -1.26 -5.63 2.54
N PHE A 104 -1.61 -4.45 3.01
CA PHE A 104 -3.02 -4.06 3.18
C PHE A 104 -3.31 -2.77 2.45
N ALA A 105 -4.27 -2.79 1.55
CA ALA A 105 -4.72 -1.62 0.82
C ALA A 105 -6.22 -1.40 1.01
N TYR A 106 -6.60 -0.13 1.18
CA TYR A 106 -7.99 0.27 1.41
C TYR A 106 -8.37 1.40 0.47
N SER A 107 -9.54 1.28 -0.17
CA SER A 107 -10.21 2.41 -0.80
C SER A 107 -10.76 3.34 0.27
N VAL A 108 -10.63 4.65 0.05
CA VAL A 108 -11.25 5.71 0.87
C VAL A 108 -12.51 6.16 0.16
N LEU A 109 -13.66 6.02 0.80
CA LEU A 109 -14.96 6.35 0.22
C LEU A 109 -15.64 7.49 0.99
N ASP A 110 -16.23 8.44 0.24
CA ASP A 110 -17.20 9.42 0.74
C ASP A 110 -18.54 9.11 0.04
N GLY A 111 -19.51 8.59 0.81
CA GLY A 111 -20.69 7.97 0.20
C GLY A 111 -20.28 6.79 -0.70
N ASP A 112 -20.65 6.83 -1.97
CA ASP A 112 -20.28 5.82 -2.96
C ASP A 112 -19.05 6.19 -3.79
N ASP A 113 -18.52 7.41 -3.63
CA ASP A 113 -17.37 7.88 -4.39
C ASP A 113 -16.07 7.38 -3.78
N VAL A 114 -15.19 6.80 -4.61
CA VAL A 114 -13.79 6.58 -4.24
C VAL A 114 -13.07 7.92 -4.31
N ILE A 115 -12.58 8.38 -3.17
CA ILE A 115 -11.89 9.68 -3.05
C ILE A 115 -10.40 9.55 -2.80
N GLY A 116 -9.88 8.34 -2.60
CA GLY A 116 -8.48 8.09 -2.34
C GLY A 116 -8.18 6.63 -2.03
N CYS A 117 -6.94 6.39 -1.61
CA CYS A 117 -6.48 5.06 -1.20
C CYS A 117 -5.45 5.16 -0.08
N VAL A 118 -5.37 4.11 0.73
CA VAL A 118 -4.36 3.93 1.79
C VAL A 118 -3.64 2.61 1.53
N TYR A 119 -2.31 2.64 1.61
CA TYR A 119 -1.43 1.47 1.52
C TYR A 119 -0.65 1.30 2.81
N ILE A 120 -0.66 0.10 3.35
CA ILE A 120 0.05 -0.31 4.57
C ILE A 120 0.94 -1.48 4.18
N ASP A 121 2.20 -1.19 3.95
CA ASP A 121 3.19 -2.15 3.49
C ASP A 121 4.16 -2.51 4.63
N PRO A 122 4.81 -3.69 4.63
CA PRO A 122 5.96 -3.93 5.50
C PRO A 122 7.04 -2.90 5.21
N ASP A 123 7.67 -2.33 6.24
CA ASP A 123 8.81 -1.44 5.99
C ASP A 123 10.05 -2.24 5.64
N GLY A 124 10.35 -2.35 4.34
CA GLY A 124 11.51 -3.07 3.81
C GLY A 124 12.86 -2.56 4.29
N SER A 125 12.93 -1.35 4.89
CA SER A 125 14.14 -0.83 5.52
C SER A 125 14.38 -1.38 6.93
N GLY A 126 13.36 -1.95 7.55
CA GLY A 126 13.41 -2.43 8.93
C GLY A 126 13.45 -1.32 9.99
N ALA A 127 13.25 -0.05 9.58
CA ALA A 127 13.26 1.09 10.50
C ALA A 127 11.93 1.28 11.24
N ALA A 128 10.85 0.70 10.73
CA ALA A 128 9.51 0.77 11.30
C ALA A 128 8.76 -0.55 11.12
N ASP A 129 7.65 -0.71 11.82
CA ASP A 129 6.76 -1.86 11.66
C ASP A 129 6.07 -1.85 10.31
N ALA A 130 5.71 -0.67 9.83
CA ALA A 130 5.04 -0.49 8.55
C ALA A 130 5.50 0.79 7.83
N MET A 131 5.42 0.76 6.51
CA MET A 131 5.43 1.94 5.65
C MET A 131 4.00 2.24 5.23
N VAL A 132 3.55 3.48 5.44
CA VAL A 132 2.19 3.90 5.15
C VAL A 132 2.18 5.04 4.14
N ARG A 133 1.33 4.92 3.14
CA ARG A 133 1.12 5.98 2.15
C ARG A 133 -0.38 6.16 1.93
N SER A 134 -0.79 7.39 1.68
CA SER A 134 -2.17 7.69 1.30
C SER A 134 -2.23 8.82 0.30
N TRP A 135 -3.24 8.80 -0.54
CA TRP A 135 -3.58 9.89 -1.43
C TRP A 135 -5.07 10.14 -1.44
N VAL A 136 -5.45 11.35 -1.78
CA VAL A 136 -6.82 11.73 -2.12
C VAL A 136 -6.85 12.26 -3.56
N ARG A 137 -7.99 12.16 -4.24
CA ARG A 137 -8.17 12.75 -5.56
C ARG A 137 -8.02 14.28 -5.51
N ALA A 138 -7.61 14.88 -6.63
CA ALA A 138 -7.34 16.31 -6.73
C ALA A 138 -8.51 17.19 -6.26
N SER A 139 -9.76 16.77 -6.51
CA SER A 139 -10.96 17.48 -6.06
C SER A 139 -11.19 17.46 -4.54
N ARG A 140 -10.38 16.72 -3.79
CA ARG A 140 -10.41 16.58 -2.31
C ARG A 140 -9.04 16.87 -1.69
N ALA A 141 -8.18 17.63 -2.39
CA ALA A 141 -6.80 17.90 -1.96
C ALA A 141 -6.71 18.46 -0.54
N GLU A 142 -7.69 19.25 -0.11
CA GLU A 142 -7.78 19.83 1.24
C GLU A 142 -7.91 18.77 2.36
N ARG A 143 -8.34 17.55 2.01
CA ARG A 143 -8.52 16.44 2.95
C ARG A 143 -7.29 15.56 3.12
N ASP A 144 -6.25 15.76 2.33
CA ASP A 144 -5.06 14.89 2.33
C ASP A 144 -4.41 14.75 3.72
N ARG A 145 -4.22 15.89 4.40
CA ARG A 145 -3.61 15.88 5.73
C ARG A 145 -4.52 15.23 6.78
N ASP A 146 -5.79 15.54 6.76
CA ASP A 146 -6.77 15.02 7.73
C ASP A 146 -6.87 13.50 7.60
N LEU A 147 -6.93 12.99 6.36
CA LEU A 147 -6.90 11.55 6.10
C LEU A 147 -5.66 10.90 6.71
N ALA A 148 -4.47 11.43 6.43
CA ALA A 148 -3.22 10.83 6.91
C ALA A 148 -3.16 10.81 8.44
N VAL A 149 -3.61 11.87 9.12
CA VAL A 149 -3.64 11.95 10.59
C VAL A 149 -4.62 10.92 11.19
N GLU A 150 -5.82 10.81 10.64
CA GLU A 150 -6.83 9.86 11.14
C GLU A 150 -6.41 8.41 10.90
N ILE A 151 -5.78 8.12 9.76
CA ILE A 151 -5.21 6.79 9.48
C ILE A 151 -4.06 6.49 10.45
N ASP A 152 -3.13 7.41 10.69
CA ASP A 152 -2.02 7.18 11.62
C ASP A 152 -2.52 6.86 13.03
N GLN A 153 -3.55 7.57 13.48
CA GLN A 153 -4.17 7.32 14.78
C GLN A 153 -4.85 5.93 14.82
N TRP A 154 -5.60 5.57 13.78
CA TRP A 154 -6.23 4.25 13.68
C TRP A 154 -5.21 3.10 13.68
N LEU A 155 -4.11 3.26 12.94
CA LEU A 155 -3.03 2.28 12.93
C LEU A 155 -2.37 2.10 14.30
N ARG A 156 -2.19 3.18 15.05
CA ARG A 156 -1.66 3.11 16.41
C ARG A 156 -2.62 2.43 17.37
N ASP A 157 -3.89 2.79 17.31
CA ASP A 157 -4.87 2.43 18.34
C ASP A 157 -5.53 1.06 18.07
N ALA A 158 -5.78 0.71 16.80
CA ALA A 158 -6.47 -0.53 16.43
C ALA A 158 -5.51 -1.62 15.91
N TRP A 159 -4.51 -1.25 15.12
CA TRP A 159 -3.51 -2.19 14.60
C TRP A 159 -2.38 -2.47 15.58
N LEU A 160 -2.21 -1.61 16.59
CA LEU A 160 -1.14 -1.68 17.58
C LEU A 160 0.27 -1.64 16.95
N LEU A 161 0.39 -1.04 15.78
CA LEU A 161 1.68 -0.77 15.15
C LEU A 161 2.39 0.34 15.91
N ARG A 162 3.54 0.02 16.51
CA ARG A 162 4.26 0.94 17.39
C ARG A 162 5.02 2.02 16.62
N SER A 163 5.54 1.65 15.47
CA SER A 163 6.30 2.54 14.59
C SER A 163 5.78 2.45 13.16
N ARG A 164 5.50 3.59 12.56
CA ARG A 164 4.97 3.70 11.20
C ARG A 164 5.78 4.74 10.44
N ARG A 165 6.33 4.36 9.32
CA ARG A 165 7.05 5.29 8.46
C ARG A 165 6.08 5.87 7.43
N TRP A 166 5.98 7.20 7.42
CA TRP A 166 5.21 7.97 6.46
C TRP A 166 6.16 8.77 5.56
N PRO A 167 6.53 8.28 4.38
CA PRO A 167 7.42 9.02 3.47
C PRO A 167 6.87 10.42 3.18
N GLY A 168 7.73 11.45 3.33
CA GLY A 168 7.36 12.85 3.13
C GLY A 168 6.46 13.47 4.22
N ARG A 169 6.12 12.72 5.29
CA ARG A 169 5.27 13.21 6.40
C ARG A 169 5.93 12.95 7.77
N PRO A 170 7.06 13.63 8.08
CA PRO A 170 7.87 13.32 9.27
C PRO A 170 7.16 13.58 10.60
N ALA A 171 6.05 14.30 10.61
CA ALA A 171 5.25 14.54 11.83
C ALA A 171 4.33 13.37 12.22
N LEU A 172 4.21 12.35 11.36
CA LEU A 172 3.40 11.16 11.59
C LEU A 172 4.28 9.96 11.94
N GLY A 173 3.69 8.93 12.53
CA GLY A 173 4.34 7.63 12.73
C GLY A 173 5.01 7.43 14.09
N SER A 174 4.93 8.38 15.00
CA SER A 174 5.47 8.28 16.38
C SER A 174 4.43 7.88 17.40
#